data_ab684fc6277a74091d7897c55ff15e60
#
_entry.id   ab684fc6277a74091d7897c55ff15e60
#
_cell.length_a   1.000
_cell.length_b   1.000
_cell.length_c   1.000
_cell.angle_alpha   90.00
_cell.angle_beta   90.00
_cell.angle_gamma   90.00
#
_symmetry.space_group_name_H-M   'P 1'
#
loop_
_entity.id
_entity.type
_entity.pdbx_description
1 polymer ?
#
loop_
_entity_poly.entity_id
_entity_poly.type
_entity_poly.pdbx_seq_one_letter_code
_entity_poly.pdbx_strand_id
1 'polypeptide(L)'
;PRVDYLGNTKGAMLLEPQSTNKIQYSEAFGQSYWTKTGTTIQGDPSTSGTEKVVNGDFATDTDWTKGTGWTIGSGVASQSGGVGQLSQVIGIPLETLCEITFTTTISVGGIKLSIGPSGLNKTFTESGTYTFQAVFLGNSTLYILGSDASFIGSIDNISVKEVSGFASPSADSPLGAFKLVEDTSNGNHRFLNSPAISINGDFSNSVFAKKGERNFIRLVNNNLVGAFFDLQNGVVVSVSSGFTADIKNYGNGWYKCSINGNRVGTQSERLCVYSSLDGVSDSYQGNGTSGVYIFGAQLEQKSYATSYMP
;
A
#
# COMPACT_ATOMS: atom_id res chain seq x y z
N PRO A 1 -4.48 -25.50 -18.59
CA PRO A 1 -4.46 -24.48 -19.63
C PRO A 1 -5.09 -23.21 -19.10
N ARG A 2 -4.47 -22.08 -19.36
CA ARG A 2 -5.01 -20.75 -19.04
C ARG A 2 -5.58 -20.13 -20.29
N VAL A 3 -6.56 -19.23 -20.12
CA VAL A 3 -7.13 -18.46 -21.21
C VAL A 3 -6.62 -17.01 -21.07
N ASP A 4 -5.99 -16.52 -22.13
CA ASP A 4 -5.58 -15.10 -22.23
C ASP A 4 -6.63 -14.35 -23.06
N TYR A 5 -7.14 -13.26 -22.50
CA TYR A 5 -8.09 -12.36 -23.17
C TYR A 5 -7.40 -11.10 -23.70
N LEU A 6 -6.07 -11.05 -23.68
CA LEU A 6 -5.33 -9.88 -24.13
C LEU A 6 -5.55 -9.63 -25.63
N GLY A 7 -6.22 -8.54 -25.93
CA GLY A 7 -6.54 -8.13 -27.31
C GLY A 7 -7.59 -8.98 -28.04
N ASN A 8 -8.27 -9.91 -27.36
CA ASN A 8 -9.28 -10.76 -27.97
C ASN A 8 -10.45 -11.09 -27.02
N THR A 9 -11.67 -10.74 -27.41
CA THR A 9 -12.88 -11.02 -26.63
C THR A 9 -13.26 -12.52 -26.54
N LYS A 10 -12.65 -13.37 -27.36
CA LYS A 10 -12.92 -14.82 -27.37
C LYS A 10 -11.95 -15.64 -26.51
N GLY A 11 -10.93 -15.02 -25.95
CA GLY A 11 -9.87 -15.71 -25.21
C GLY A 11 -9.05 -16.65 -26.11
N ALA A 12 -7.74 -16.64 -25.93
CA ALA A 12 -6.82 -17.57 -26.56
C ALA A 12 -6.29 -18.55 -25.50
N MET A 13 -6.25 -19.84 -25.83
CA MET A 13 -5.64 -20.82 -24.93
C MET A 13 -4.15 -20.60 -24.89
N LEU A 14 -3.62 -20.28 -23.70
CA LEU A 14 -2.19 -20.15 -23.45
C LEU A 14 -1.58 -21.54 -23.19
N LEU A 15 -0.69 -21.97 -24.07
CA LEU A 15 0.13 -23.16 -23.91
C LEU A 15 1.44 -22.78 -23.19
N GLU A 16 1.34 -22.27 -21.98
CA GLU A 16 2.50 -22.00 -21.14
C GLU A 16 2.85 -23.22 -20.29
N PRO A 17 4.15 -23.51 -20.07
CA PRO A 17 4.55 -24.51 -19.09
C PRO A 17 4.03 -24.15 -17.70
N GLN A 18 3.65 -25.17 -16.93
CA GLN A 18 3.18 -24.96 -15.55
C GLN A 18 4.19 -24.13 -14.76
N SER A 19 3.70 -23.11 -14.09
CA SER A 19 4.47 -22.25 -13.20
C SER A 19 3.67 -21.97 -11.93
N THR A 20 4.34 -21.49 -10.90
CA THR A 20 3.75 -21.10 -9.62
C THR A 20 4.28 -19.73 -9.23
N ASN A 21 3.37 -18.82 -8.90
CA ASN A 21 3.74 -17.58 -8.24
C ASN A 21 4.17 -17.90 -6.80
N LYS A 22 5.36 -17.53 -6.43
CA LYS A 22 5.89 -17.74 -5.08
C LYS A 22 5.60 -16.57 -4.13
N ILE A 23 5.03 -15.49 -4.64
CA ILE A 23 4.56 -14.35 -3.84
C ILE A 23 3.22 -14.73 -3.20
N GLN A 24 3.15 -14.68 -1.88
CA GLN A 24 1.97 -15.08 -1.11
C GLN A 24 0.81 -14.08 -1.20
N TYR A 25 1.10 -12.79 -1.28
CA TYR A 25 0.13 -11.70 -1.31
C TYR A 25 0.34 -10.84 -2.55
N SER A 26 0.17 -11.46 -3.73
CA SER A 26 0.49 -10.87 -5.04
C SER A 26 -0.31 -9.61 -5.38
N GLU A 27 -1.49 -9.44 -4.81
CA GLU A 27 -2.39 -8.30 -5.01
C GLU A 27 -2.60 -7.46 -3.73
N ALA A 28 -2.29 -8.00 -2.55
CA ALA A 28 -2.57 -7.36 -1.28
C ALA A 28 -1.35 -6.59 -0.74
N PHE A 29 -0.99 -5.48 -1.37
CA PHE A 29 0.21 -4.69 -1.02
C PHE A 29 0.10 -3.95 0.33
N GLY A 30 -1.09 -3.86 0.91
CA GLY A 30 -1.31 -3.37 2.27
C GLY A 30 -0.69 -4.26 3.35
N GLN A 31 -0.62 -5.57 3.12
CA GLN A 31 -0.18 -6.59 4.06
C GLN A 31 1.23 -6.34 4.63
N SER A 32 1.45 -6.82 5.86
CA SER A 32 2.76 -6.76 6.55
C SER A 32 3.85 -7.58 5.85
N TYR A 33 3.47 -8.52 5.01
CA TYR A 33 4.35 -9.24 4.08
C TYR A 33 5.17 -8.28 3.19
N TRP A 34 4.67 -7.09 2.91
CA TRP A 34 5.34 -6.09 2.10
C TRP A 34 6.02 -5.05 2.98
N THR A 35 7.35 -5.12 3.09
CA THR A 35 8.13 -4.07 3.75
C THR A 35 8.21 -2.83 2.87
N LYS A 36 7.84 -1.69 3.42
CA LYS A 36 7.80 -0.38 2.75
C LYS A 36 8.88 0.52 3.32
N THR A 37 9.58 1.27 2.47
CA THR A 37 10.60 2.25 2.87
C THR A 37 10.36 3.53 2.07
N GLY A 38 10.21 4.65 2.75
CA GLY A 38 9.95 5.94 2.10
C GLY A 38 8.65 5.98 1.30
N THR A 39 7.68 5.09 1.59
CA THR A 39 6.48 4.96 0.77
C THR A 39 5.30 4.40 1.55
N THR A 40 4.10 4.71 1.07
CA THR A 40 2.82 4.16 1.55
C THR A 40 2.02 3.55 0.41
N ILE A 41 1.07 2.69 0.74
CA ILE A 41 0.13 2.11 -0.23
C ILE A 41 -1.21 2.84 -0.07
N GLN A 42 -1.79 3.26 -1.20
CA GLN A 42 -3.11 3.89 -1.24
C GLN A 42 -4.04 3.11 -2.18
N GLY A 43 -5.29 2.93 -1.75
CA GLY A 43 -6.41 2.47 -2.57
C GLY A 43 -7.19 3.64 -3.18
N ASP A 44 -8.23 3.33 -3.93
CA ASP A 44 -9.10 4.31 -4.57
C ASP A 44 -10.10 4.89 -3.55
N PRO A 45 -9.99 6.17 -3.18
CA PRO A 45 -10.90 6.78 -2.20
C PRO A 45 -12.36 6.84 -2.70
N SER A 46 -12.59 6.75 -4.01
CA SER A 46 -13.96 6.71 -4.56
C SER A 46 -14.70 5.41 -4.29
N THR A 47 -14.00 4.35 -3.84
CA THR A 47 -14.54 3.03 -3.55
C THR A 47 -14.75 2.77 -2.05
N SER A 48 -14.82 3.83 -1.24
CA SER A 48 -15.03 3.70 0.22
C SER A 48 -16.28 2.86 0.55
N GLY A 49 -16.06 1.84 1.38
CA GLY A 49 -17.08 0.94 1.87
C GLY A 49 -18.03 1.58 2.90
N THR A 50 -18.79 0.73 3.58
CA THR A 50 -19.70 1.17 4.65
C THR A 50 -18.93 1.73 5.84
N GLU A 51 -19.55 2.72 6.52
CA GLU A 51 -19.03 3.28 7.77
C GLU A 51 -18.86 2.21 8.83
N LYS A 52 -17.73 2.21 9.53
CA LYS A 52 -17.41 1.28 10.62
C LYS A 52 -17.49 1.92 12.01
N VAL A 53 -17.40 3.23 12.08
CA VAL A 53 -17.55 3.96 13.33
C VAL A 53 -19.04 4.20 13.60
N VAL A 54 -19.47 3.90 14.79
CA VAL A 54 -20.81 4.23 15.26
C VAL A 54 -20.73 5.50 16.09
N ASN A 55 -21.71 6.43 15.91
CA ASN A 55 -21.74 7.70 16.63
C ASN A 55 -20.42 8.49 16.49
N GLY A 56 -19.92 8.59 15.26
CA GLY A 56 -18.67 9.31 14.96
C GLY A 56 -18.84 10.84 14.96
N ASP A 57 -20.06 11.33 14.93
CA ASP A 57 -20.49 12.73 15.14
C ASP A 57 -20.75 13.09 16.61
N PHE A 58 -20.55 12.13 17.51
CA PHE A 58 -20.73 12.29 18.96
C PHE A 58 -22.07 12.92 19.37
N ALA A 59 -23.12 12.67 18.58
CA ALA A 59 -24.48 13.18 18.84
C ALA A 59 -25.04 12.69 20.18
N THR A 60 -24.60 11.53 20.63
CA THR A 60 -24.99 10.92 21.93
C THR A 60 -23.75 10.50 22.73
N ASP A 61 -23.90 10.40 24.06
CA ASP A 61 -22.82 9.90 24.92
C ASP A 61 -22.87 8.35 25.04
N THR A 62 -22.83 7.69 23.86
CA THR A 62 -22.88 6.23 23.72
C THR A 62 -21.79 5.74 22.80
N ASP A 63 -21.61 4.41 22.71
CA ASP A 63 -20.80 3.68 21.73
C ASP A 63 -19.27 3.85 21.85
N TRP A 64 -18.81 4.76 22.72
CA TRP A 64 -17.40 5.01 22.98
C TRP A 64 -17.02 4.69 24.42
N THR A 65 -15.90 3.99 24.58
CA THR A 65 -15.27 3.81 25.90
C THR A 65 -14.40 5.01 26.20
N LYS A 66 -14.75 5.73 27.26
CA LYS A 66 -14.05 6.96 27.71
C LYS A 66 -13.09 6.65 28.84
N GLY A 67 -11.81 6.95 28.61
CA GLY A 67 -10.79 7.00 29.66
C GLY A 67 -10.77 8.36 30.39
N THR A 68 -9.91 8.49 31.37
CA THR A 68 -9.80 9.70 32.22
C THR A 68 -9.57 10.95 31.37
N GLY A 69 -10.35 11.99 31.63
CA GLY A 69 -10.29 13.29 30.97
C GLY A 69 -11.16 13.41 29.73
N TRP A 70 -11.72 12.33 29.18
CA TRP A 70 -12.63 12.37 28.04
C TRP A 70 -14.07 12.55 28.45
N THR A 71 -14.75 13.46 27.76
CA THR A 71 -16.21 13.69 27.86
C THR A 71 -16.82 13.78 26.47
N ILE A 72 -18.04 13.31 26.30
CA ILE A 72 -18.83 13.45 25.07
C ILE A 72 -20.04 14.34 25.37
N GLY A 73 -20.24 15.36 24.57
CA GLY A 73 -21.39 16.27 24.67
C GLY A 73 -21.33 17.39 23.66
N SER A 74 -22.47 17.96 23.34
CA SER A 74 -22.61 19.02 22.34
C SER A 74 -22.07 18.65 20.95
N GLY A 75 -22.16 17.36 20.57
CA GLY A 75 -21.71 16.86 19.27
C GLY A 75 -20.20 16.74 19.13
N VAL A 76 -19.44 16.66 20.21
CA VAL A 76 -17.98 16.47 20.17
C VAL A 76 -17.50 15.58 21.31
N ALA A 77 -16.38 14.90 21.13
CA ALA A 77 -15.62 14.30 22.21
C ALA A 77 -14.45 15.21 22.60
N SER A 78 -14.38 15.60 23.86
CA SER A 78 -13.39 16.57 24.38
C SER A 78 -12.47 15.93 25.41
N GLN A 79 -11.19 16.32 25.38
CA GLN A 79 -10.18 15.97 26.36
C GLN A 79 -9.69 17.24 27.08
N SER A 80 -9.63 17.19 28.40
CA SER A 80 -9.24 18.31 29.25
C SER A 80 -7.89 18.09 29.96
N GLY A 81 -6.99 17.33 29.35
CA GLY A 81 -5.73 16.88 29.91
C GLY A 81 -5.80 15.45 30.47
N GLY A 82 -4.64 14.85 30.67
CA GLY A 82 -4.51 13.46 31.13
C GLY A 82 -4.10 12.47 30.04
N VAL A 83 -4.01 11.20 30.43
CA VAL A 83 -3.52 10.10 29.57
C VAL A 83 -4.61 9.09 29.19
N GLY A 84 -5.88 9.45 29.43
CA GLY A 84 -7.01 8.58 29.09
C GLY A 84 -7.16 8.41 27.56
N GLN A 85 -7.74 7.30 27.17
CA GLN A 85 -8.04 6.97 25.78
C GLN A 85 -9.53 7.02 25.54
N LEU A 86 -9.95 7.52 24.40
CA LEU A 86 -11.27 7.33 23.83
C LEU A 86 -11.17 6.18 22.83
N SER A 87 -12.03 5.17 22.91
CA SER A 87 -11.89 4.00 22.02
C SER A 87 -13.21 3.38 21.62
N GLN A 88 -13.19 2.76 20.44
CA GLN A 88 -14.32 1.98 19.92
C GLN A 88 -13.79 0.75 19.17
N VAL A 89 -14.44 -0.40 19.38
CA VAL A 89 -14.23 -1.60 18.55
C VAL A 89 -15.04 -1.43 17.27
N ILE A 90 -14.36 -1.32 16.12
CA ILE A 90 -14.98 -1.01 14.83
C ILE A 90 -15.06 -2.21 13.86
N GLY A 91 -14.64 -3.40 14.31
CA GLY A 91 -14.85 -4.67 13.59
C GLY A 91 -14.18 -4.79 12.22
N ILE A 92 -13.09 -4.06 11.99
CA ILE A 92 -12.33 -4.15 10.72
C ILE A 92 -11.38 -5.35 10.77
N PRO A 93 -11.34 -6.20 9.73
CA PRO A 93 -10.35 -7.27 9.64
C PRO A 93 -8.90 -6.75 9.65
N LEU A 94 -7.98 -7.58 10.14
CA LEU A 94 -6.56 -7.27 10.10
C LEU A 94 -6.08 -7.06 8.66
N GLU A 95 -5.10 -6.16 8.51
CA GLU A 95 -4.42 -5.86 7.25
C GLU A 95 -5.34 -5.25 6.16
N THR A 96 -6.50 -4.72 6.58
CA THR A 96 -7.43 -4.00 5.70
C THR A 96 -6.99 -2.54 5.55
N LEU A 97 -6.91 -2.06 4.30
CA LEU A 97 -6.70 -0.65 4.02
C LEU A 97 -8.00 0.12 4.26
N CYS A 98 -7.90 1.20 5.03
CA CYS A 98 -9.05 2.05 5.36
C CYS A 98 -8.74 3.52 5.11
N GLU A 99 -9.76 4.28 4.74
CA GLU A 99 -9.76 5.74 4.78
C GLU A 99 -10.31 6.21 6.12
N ILE A 100 -9.59 7.11 6.76
CA ILE A 100 -9.92 7.70 8.05
C ILE A 100 -10.09 9.19 7.85
N THR A 101 -11.25 9.72 8.25
CA THR A 101 -11.53 11.17 8.26
C THR A 101 -11.95 11.58 9.65
N PHE A 102 -11.52 12.76 10.12
CA PHE A 102 -11.98 13.37 11.36
C PHE A 102 -11.69 14.87 11.36
N THR A 103 -12.39 15.58 12.23
CA THR A 103 -12.13 17.00 12.52
C THR A 103 -11.61 17.12 13.96
N THR A 104 -10.61 17.96 14.20
CA THR A 104 -10.11 18.22 15.56
C THR A 104 -9.90 19.69 15.81
N THR A 105 -10.16 20.12 17.05
CA THR A 105 -9.77 21.42 17.57
C THR A 105 -8.74 21.20 18.67
N ILE A 106 -7.57 21.80 18.54
CA ILE A 106 -6.43 21.63 19.46
C ILE A 106 -6.14 22.96 20.10
N SER A 107 -6.23 23.01 21.45
CA SER A 107 -5.88 24.18 22.23
C SER A 107 -4.47 24.06 22.83
N VAL A 108 -4.07 22.84 23.24
CA VAL A 108 -2.75 22.54 23.82
C VAL A 108 -2.34 21.13 23.39
N GLY A 109 -1.06 20.93 23.11
CA GLY A 109 -0.47 19.62 22.78
C GLY A 109 -0.85 19.11 21.40
N GLY A 110 -1.23 17.86 21.30
CA GLY A 110 -1.64 17.21 20.06
C GLY A 110 -2.57 16.02 20.32
N ILE A 111 -3.32 15.64 19.30
CA ILE A 111 -4.15 14.44 19.29
C ILE A 111 -3.45 13.31 18.52
N LYS A 112 -3.56 12.10 19.01
CA LYS A 112 -2.98 10.91 18.41
C LYS A 112 -4.08 9.91 18.09
N LEU A 113 -4.13 9.42 16.87
CA LEU A 113 -4.92 8.27 16.46
C LEU A 113 -4.03 7.03 16.42
N SER A 114 -4.50 5.96 17.05
CA SER A 114 -3.82 4.66 17.09
C SER A 114 -4.78 3.54 16.74
N ILE A 115 -4.33 2.58 15.96
CA ILE A 115 -5.09 1.41 15.55
C ILE A 115 -4.35 0.17 16.01
N GLY A 116 -4.80 -0.38 17.13
CA GLY A 116 -4.17 -1.51 17.78
C GLY A 116 -2.73 -1.24 18.25
N PRO A 117 -2.11 -2.18 18.97
CA PRO A 117 -0.80 -1.96 19.60
C PRO A 117 0.36 -1.86 18.60
N SER A 118 0.21 -2.38 17.39
CA SER A 118 1.27 -2.40 16.35
C SER A 118 0.87 -1.63 15.08
N GLY A 119 -0.30 -1.00 15.07
CA GLY A 119 -0.85 -0.31 13.89
C GLY A 119 -0.45 1.16 13.81
N LEU A 120 -1.29 1.92 13.13
CA LEU A 120 -1.11 3.36 12.93
C LEU A 120 -0.91 4.07 14.28
N ASN A 121 0.13 4.88 14.35
CA ASN A 121 0.36 5.85 15.41
C ASN A 121 0.64 7.20 14.76
N LYS A 122 -0.41 7.97 14.49
CA LYS A 122 -0.29 9.27 13.82
C LYS A 122 -0.71 10.40 14.76
N THR A 123 0.14 11.39 14.91
CA THR A 123 -0.08 12.56 15.75
C THR A 123 -0.38 13.78 14.90
N PHE A 124 -1.32 14.59 15.37
CA PHE A 124 -1.74 15.86 14.76
C PHE A 124 -1.61 16.95 15.82
N THR A 125 -0.99 18.07 15.45
CA THR A 125 -0.69 19.18 16.36
C THR A 125 -1.41 20.47 16.00
N GLU A 126 -2.16 20.46 14.92
CA GLU A 126 -2.92 21.61 14.45
C GLU A 126 -4.42 21.28 14.35
N SER A 127 -5.27 22.27 14.55
CA SER A 127 -6.72 22.14 14.36
C SER A 127 -7.03 22.02 12.87
N GLY A 128 -8.02 21.19 12.52
CA GLY A 128 -8.43 21.02 11.12
C GLY A 128 -9.19 19.72 10.87
N THR A 129 -9.59 19.54 9.62
CA THR A 129 -10.15 18.29 9.11
C THR A 129 -9.07 17.51 8.38
N TYR A 130 -8.90 16.25 8.74
CA TYR A 130 -7.87 15.36 8.19
C TYR A 130 -8.51 14.18 7.51
N THR A 131 -7.98 13.81 6.34
CA THR A 131 -8.32 12.57 5.64
C THR A 131 -7.03 11.88 5.22
N PHE A 132 -6.90 10.60 5.52
CA PHE A 132 -5.75 9.79 5.13
C PHE A 132 -6.09 8.30 5.10
N GLN A 133 -5.29 7.51 4.40
CA GLN A 133 -5.44 6.07 4.36
C GLN A 133 -4.39 5.37 5.23
N ALA A 134 -4.80 4.30 5.89
CA ALA A 134 -3.95 3.47 6.75
C ALA A 134 -4.40 2.01 6.75
N VAL A 135 -3.44 1.10 6.95
CA VAL A 135 -3.72 -0.32 7.11
C VAL A 135 -3.93 -0.64 8.58
N PHE A 136 -5.00 -1.36 8.89
CA PHE A 136 -5.27 -1.85 10.24
C PHE A 136 -4.38 -3.06 10.55
N LEU A 137 -3.37 -2.85 11.39
CA LEU A 137 -2.45 -3.88 11.87
C LEU A 137 -2.67 -4.07 13.39
N GLY A 138 -3.18 -5.19 13.81
CA GLY A 138 -3.41 -5.44 15.24
C GLY A 138 -4.85 -5.83 15.53
N ASN A 139 -5.47 -5.29 16.56
CA ASN A 139 -6.89 -5.51 16.84
C ASN A 139 -7.77 -4.50 16.09
N SER A 140 -9.07 -4.79 16.01
CA SER A 140 -10.06 -3.94 15.34
C SER A 140 -10.54 -2.76 16.20
N THR A 141 -9.70 -2.22 17.08
CA THR A 141 -10.04 -1.10 17.96
C THR A 141 -9.35 0.18 17.51
N LEU A 142 -10.15 1.22 17.34
CA LEU A 142 -9.67 2.58 17.14
C LEU A 142 -9.46 3.24 18.49
N TYR A 143 -8.29 3.82 18.71
CA TYR A 143 -7.92 4.58 19.90
C TYR A 143 -7.62 6.03 19.53
N ILE A 144 -8.16 6.94 20.34
CA ILE A 144 -7.92 8.37 20.26
C ILE A 144 -7.40 8.82 21.61
N LEU A 145 -6.27 9.50 21.64
CA LEU A 145 -5.61 9.92 22.88
C LEU A 145 -4.85 11.23 22.67
N GLY A 146 -4.50 11.90 23.75
CA GLY A 146 -3.52 12.98 23.68
C GLY A 146 -2.16 12.45 23.25
N SER A 147 -1.39 13.24 22.50
CA SER A 147 0.01 12.93 22.20
C SER A 147 0.87 12.85 23.47
N ASP A 148 0.43 13.57 24.50
CA ASP A 148 0.97 13.60 25.87
C ASP A 148 -0.13 13.96 26.87
N ALA A 149 0.19 14.05 28.15
CA ALA A 149 -0.75 14.36 29.23
C ALA A 149 -1.28 15.80 29.21
N SER A 150 -0.74 16.67 28.38
CA SER A 150 -1.13 18.10 28.32
C SER A 150 -2.23 18.37 27.29
N PHE A 151 -2.61 17.39 26.46
CA PHE A 151 -3.56 17.61 25.38
C PHE A 151 -4.90 18.17 25.90
N ILE A 152 -5.29 19.32 25.37
CA ILE A 152 -6.58 19.95 25.56
C ILE A 152 -7.18 20.22 24.19
N GLY A 153 -8.33 19.65 23.90
CA GLY A 153 -8.96 19.79 22.59
C GLY A 153 -10.17 18.88 22.43
N SER A 154 -10.65 18.78 21.21
CA SER A 154 -11.78 17.93 20.85
C SER A 154 -11.59 17.23 19.51
N ILE A 155 -12.37 16.17 19.30
CA ILE A 155 -12.51 15.49 18.02
C ILE A 155 -13.98 15.36 17.67
N ASP A 156 -14.28 15.41 16.37
CA ASP A 156 -15.61 15.31 15.81
C ASP A 156 -15.58 14.67 14.41
N ASN A 157 -16.74 14.23 13.92
CA ASN A 157 -16.95 13.71 12.57
C ASN A 157 -15.94 12.62 12.18
N ILE A 158 -15.66 11.70 13.10
CA ILE A 158 -14.76 10.60 12.81
C ILE A 158 -15.44 9.51 12.00
N SER A 159 -14.81 9.15 10.91
CA SER A 159 -15.25 8.14 9.95
C SER A 159 -14.09 7.19 9.63
N VAL A 160 -14.39 5.90 9.56
CA VAL A 160 -13.45 4.87 9.10
C VAL A 160 -14.18 3.94 8.14
N LYS A 161 -13.68 3.86 6.91
CA LYS A 161 -14.26 3.05 5.84
C LYS A 161 -13.19 2.20 5.16
N GLU A 162 -13.51 0.96 4.84
CA GLU A 162 -12.63 0.12 4.03
C GLU A 162 -12.49 0.71 2.63
N VAL A 163 -11.31 0.61 2.03
CA VAL A 163 -11.02 1.15 0.70
C VAL A 163 -10.53 0.02 -0.20
N SER A 164 -11.12 -0.10 -1.38
CA SER A 164 -10.67 -1.02 -2.42
C SER A 164 -9.54 -0.42 -3.27
N GLY A 165 -8.91 -1.23 -4.11
CA GLY A 165 -7.91 -0.75 -5.06
C GLY A 165 -8.51 -0.04 -6.26
N PHE A 166 -7.66 0.67 -7.00
CA PHE A 166 -7.97 1.26 -8.30
C PHE A 166 -8.24 0.18 -9.36
N ALA A 167 -8.82 0.57 -10.50
CA ALA A 167 -8.99 -0.34 -11.63
C ALA A 167 -7.64 -0.96 -12.06
N SER A 168 -7.59 -2.29 -12.07
CA SER A 168 -6.40 -3.09 -12.40
C SER A 168 -6.42 -3.54 -13.87
N PRO A 169 -5.31 -4.09 -14.39
CA PRO A 169 -5.28 -4.71 -15.72
C PRO A 169 -6.05 -6.04 -15.79
N SER A 170 -6.44 -6.62 -14.65
CA SER A 170 -7.25 -7.85 -14.56
C SER A 170 -8.64 -7.53 -14.03
N ALA A 171 -9.66 -7.86 -14.81
CA ALA A 171 -11.06 -7.70 -14.40
C ALA A 171 -11.47 -8.67 -13.28
N ASP A 172 -10.71 -9.76 -13.09
CA ASP A 172 -11.02 -10.81 -12.12
C ASP A 172 -10.33 -10.59 -10.76
N SER A 173 -9.56 -9.48 -10.60
CA SER A 173 -8.90 -9.17 -9.34
C SER A 173 -9.88 -8.62 -8.31
N PRO A 174 -10.07 -9.28 -7.17
CA PRO A 174 -10.99 -8.82 -6.14
C PRO A 174 -10.48 -7.56 -5.40
N LEU A 175 -9.17 -7.32 -5.39
CA LEU A 175 -8.56 -6.23 -4.64
C LEU A 175 -8.21 -5.01 -5.49
N GLY A 176 -8.14 -5.17 -6.83
CA GLY A 176 -7.73 -4.09 -7.73
C GLY A 176 -6.24 -3.72 -7.61
N ALA A 177 -5.89 -2.58 -8.19
CA ALA A 177 -4.54 -2.02 -8.16
C ALA A 177 -4.40 -1.00 -7.02
N PHE A 178 -3.15 -0.78 -6.56
CA PHE A 178 -2.86 0.19 -5.52
C PHE A 178 -1.84 1.22 -6.01
N LYS A 179 -1.86 2.41 -5.43
CA LYS A 179 -0.86 3.43 -5.67
C LYS A 179 0.26 3.32 -4.64
N LEU A 180 1.48 3.17 -5.11
CA LEU A 180 2.70 3.30 -4.31
C LEU A 180 3.05 4.78 -4.23
N VAL A 181 2.82 5.41 -3.10
CA VAL A 181 3.01 6.85 -2.91
C VAL A 181 4.27 7.10 -2.11
N GLU A 182 5.15 7.96 -2.62
CA GLU A 182 6.36 8.39 -1.92
C GLU A 182 6.04 9.23 -0.69
N ASP A 183 6.86 9.16 0.36
CA ASP A 183 6.82 10.09 1.48
C ASP A 183 7.66 11.36 1.18
N THR A 184 7.85 12.20 2.20
CA THR A 184 8.64 13.44 2.05
C THR A 184 10.12 13.26 2.39
N SER A 185 10.62 12.04 2.55
CA SER A 185 12.03 11.80 2.85
C SER A 185 12.91 11.96 1.61
N ASN A 186 14.19 12.26 1.84
CA ASN A 186 15.21 12.16 0.81
C ASN A 186 15.85 10.77 0.90
N GLY A 187 15.47 9.87 -0.01
CA GLY A 187 15.90 8.48 0.05
C GLY A 187 15.21 7.59 -0.98
N ASN A 188 15.19 6.31 -0.68
CA ASN A 188 14.55 5.31 -1.53
C ASN A 188 13.05 5.23 -1.22
N HIS A 189 12.23 5.20 -2.25
CA HIS A 189 10.78 5.01 -2.18
C HIS A 189 10.42 3.66 -2.79
N ARG A 190 10.29 2.61 -1.93
CA ARG A 190 10.18 1.22 -2.39
C ARG A 190 9.30 0.34 -1.53
N PHE A 191 8.90 -0.79 -2.09
CA PHE A 191 8.41 -1.95 -1.32
C PHE A 191 9.10 -3.23 -1.79
N LEU A 192 9.14 -4.23 -0.90
CA LEU A 192 9.69 -5.55 -1.18
C LEU A 192 8.99 -6.63 -0.36
N ASN A 193 8.95 -7.86 -0.87
CA ASN A 193 8.43 -8.99 -0.09
C ASN A 193 9.35 -9.38 1.08
N SER A 194 8.76 -9.67 2.21
CA SER A 194 9.44 -10.17 3.40
C SER A 194 8.56 -11.23 4.09
N PRO A 195 9.05 -12.45 4.30
CA PRO A 195 10.44 -12.91 4.14
C PRO A 195 10.91 -13.03 2.68
N ALA A 196 12.22 -13.19 2.50
CA ALA A 196 12.78 -13.55 1.19
C ALA A 196 12.43 -15.01 0.84
N ILE A 197 12.38 -15.31 -0.45
CA ILE A 197 11.96 -16.59 -1.00
C ILE A 197 13.21 -17.35 -1.49
N SER A 198 13.33 -18.64 -1.14
CA SER A 198 14.44 -19.48 -1.59
C SER A 198 14.27 -19.86 -3.07
N ILE A 199 15.28 -19.56 -3.88
CA ILE A 199 15.34 -19.85 -5.32
C ILE A 199 16.66 -20.55 -5.65
N ASN A 200 16.61 -21.52 -6.58
CA ASN A 200 17.78 -22.16 -7.19
C ASN A 200 17.55 -22.24 -8.70
N GLY A 201 18.51 -21.80 -9.50
CA GLY A 201 18.40 -21.74 -10.95
C GLY A 201 17.76 -20.45 -11.46
N ASP A 202 17.10 -20.53 -12.59
CA ASP A 202 16.45 -19.39 -13.24
C ASP A 202 15.28 -18.87 -12.42
N PHE A 203 15.13 -17.54 -12.42
CA PHE A 203 13.98 -16.88 -11.83
C PHE A 203 13.51 -15.70 -12.66
N SER A 204 12.24 -15.36 -12.50
CA SER A 204 11.63 -14.16 -13.05
C SER A 204 10.87 -13.41 -11.95
N ASN A 205 11.18 -12.14 -11.78
CA ASN A 205 10.39 -11.17 -11.00
C ASN A 205 9.57 -10.33 -11.96
N SER A 206 8.29 -10.19 -11.71
CA SER A 206 7.43 -9.30 -12.50
C SER A 206 6.38 -8.59 -11.66
N VAL A 207 5.95 -7.42 -12.14
CA VAL A 207 4.90 -6.61 -11.56
C VAL A 207 4.19 -5.85 -12.68
N PHE A 208 2.89 -5.66 -12.55
CA PHE A 208 2.19 -4.70 -13.39
C PHE A 208 2.36 -3.31 -12.78
N ALA A 209 2.72 -2.35 -13.62
CA ALA A 209 2.85 -0.96 -13.22
C ALA A 209 2.18 -0.04 -14.25
N LYS A 210 1.67 1.07 -13.76
CA LYS A 210 1.13 2.16 -14.56
C LYS A 210 1.64 3.48 -13.97
N LYS A 211 2.01 4.43 -14.85
CA LYS A 211 2.42 5.74 -14.40
C LYS A 211 1.30 6.43 -13.59
N GLY A 212 1.70 7.10 -12.54
CA GLY A 212 0.93 8.13 -11.86
C GLY A 212 1.56 9.49 -12.15
N GLU A 213 1.94 10.20 -11.11
CA GLU A 213 2.78 11.42 -11.21
C GLU A 213 4.26 11.08 -11.44
N ARG A 214 4.66 9.83 -11.15
CA ARG A 214 5.97 9.29 -11.50
C ARG A 214 5.87 8.41 -12.73
N ASN A 215 6.86 8.54 -13.63
CA ASN A 215 6.89 7.82 -14.90
C ASN A 215 7.76 6.58 -14.87
N PHE A 216 8.62 6.44 -13.86
CA PHE A 216 9.62 5.39 -13.84
C PHE A 216 9.48 4.49 -12.61
N ILE A 217 9.77 3.20 -12.84
CA ILE A 217 10.02 2.24 -11.76
C ILE A 217 11.37 1.56 -11.98
N ARG A 218 11.95 1.08 -10.89
CA ARG A 218 13.04 0.12 -10.93
C ARG A 218 12.58 -1.19 -10.29
N LEU A 219 12.68 -2.28 -11.02
CA LEU A 219 12.45 -3.63 -10.51
C LEU A 219 13.80 -4.28 -10.27
N VAL A 220 14.04 -4.74 -9.05
CA VAL A 220 15.30 -5.37 -8.68
C VAL A 220 15.08 -6.63 -7.85
N ASN A 221 16.12 -7.41 -7.77
CA ASN A 221 16.23 -8.61 -6.96
C ASN A 221 16.74 -8.31 -5.54
N ASN A 222 16.95 -9.35 -4.74
CA ASN A 222 17.45 -9.24 -3.36
C ASN A 222 18.83 -8.54 -3.26
N ASN A 223 19.64 -8.58 -4.31
CA ASN A 223 20.97 -7.94 -4.36
C ASN A 223 20.94 -6.53 -4.96
N LEU A 224 19.76 -5.94 -5.13
CA LEU A 224 19.53 -4.61 -5.71
C LEU A 224 20.01 -4.50 -7.17
N VAL A 225 19.95 -5.60 -7.91
CA VAL A 225 20.31 -5.68 -9.34
C VAL A 225 19.05 -5.94 -10.16
N GLY A 226 18.88 -5.24 -11.28
CA GLY A 226 17.68 -5.36 -12.11
C GLY A 226 17.61 -4.32 -13.22
N ALA A 227 16.43 -3.73 -13.44
CA ALA A 227 16.19 -2.83 -14.57
C ALA A 227 15.34 -1.62 -14.20
N PHE A 228 15.54 -0.52 -14.92
CA PHE A 228 14.65 0.64 -14.94
C PHE A 228 13.67 0.56 -16.11
N PHE A 229 12.43 0.98 -15.87
CA PHE A 229 11.35 0.98 -16.84
C PHE A 229 10.71 2.37 -16.92
N ASP A 230 10.49 2.85 -18.15
CA ASP A 230 9.71 4.05 -18.44
C ASP A 230 8.25 3.66 -18.75
N LEU A 231 7.36 3.96 -17.84
CA LEU A 231 5.94 3.67 -17.93
C LEU A 231 5.17 4.70 -18.81
N GLN A 232 5.79 5.83 -19.14
CA GLN A 232 5.22 6.79 -20.08
C GLN A 232 5.35 6.29 -21.52
N ASN A 233 6.52 5.75 -21.86
CA ASN A 233 6.86 5.36 -23.23
C ASN A 233 6.80 3.83 -23.44
N GLY A 234 6.67 3.04 -22.35
CA GLY A 234 6.60 1.58 -22.43
C GLY A 234 7.91 0.94 -22.86
N VAL A 235 9.05 1.42 -22.35
CA VAL A 235 10.38 0.94 -22.72
C VAL A 235 11.24 0.57 -21.49
N VAL A 236 12.15 -0.38 -21.70
CA VAL A 236 13.22 -0.66 -20.74
C VAL A 236 14.29 0.42 -20.91
N VAL A 237 14.59 1.15 -19.83
CA VAL A 237 15.59 2.23 -19.85
C VAL A 237 16.99 1.67 -19.73
N SER A 238 17.19 0.78 -18.78
CA SER A 238 18.48 0.12 -18.55
C SER A 238 18.29 -1.22 -17.86
N VAL A 239 19.25 -2.12 -18.06
CA VAL A 239 19.28 -3.44 -17.41
C VAL A 239 20.69 -3.73 -16.90
N SER A 240 20.78 -4.28 -15.69
CA SER A 240 22.04 -4.67 -15.08
C SER A 240 22.64 -5.89 -15.77
N SER A 241 23.98 -5.96 -15.82
CA SER A 241 24.70 -7.13 -16.37
C SER A 241 24.25 -8.44 -15.70
N GLY A 242 24.10 -9.49 -16.50
CA GLY A 242 23.65 -10.81 -16.03
C GLY A 242 22.13 -10.96 -15.88
N PHE A 243 21.35 -9.93 -16.25
CA PHE A 243 19.89 -9.96 -16.27
C PHE A 243 19.36 -9.68 -17.67
N THR A 244 18.13 -10.12 -17.91
CA THR A 244 17.28 -9.64 -19.01
C THR A 244 16.07 -8.94 -18.44
N ALA A 245 15.49 -8.00 -19.18
CA ALA A 245 14.29 -7.29 -18.80
C ALA A 245 13.33 -7.21 -19.98
N ASP A 246 12.04 -7.24 -19.69
CA ASP A 246 10.98 -7.07 -20.67
C ASP A 246 9.87 -6.17 -20.11
N ILE A 247 9.23 -5.41 -21.00
CA ILE A 247 8.06 -4.57 -20.71
C ILE A 247 6.98 -4.82 -21.75
N LYS A 248 5.85 -5.33 -21.31
CA LYS A 248 4.73 -5.68 -22.19
C LYS A 248 3.53 -4.79 -21.91
N ASN A 249 2.98 -4.17 -22.95
CA ASN A 249 1.77 -3.33 -22.86
C ASN A 249 0.52 -4.18 -22.65
N TYR A 250 -0.29 -3.85 -21.66
CA TYR A 250 -1.56 -4.49 -21.32
C TYR A 250 -2.78 -3.57 -21.53
N GLY A 251 -2.59 -2.42 -22.19
CA GLY A 251 -3.64 -1.45 -22.43
C GLY A 251 -3.87 -0.50 -21.25
N ASN A 252 -4.64 0.57 -21.48
CA ASN A 252 -5.02 1.55 -20.48
C ASN A 252 -3.85 2.14 -19.64
N GLY A 253 -2.66 2.16 -20.24
CA GLY A 253 -1.43 2.63 -19.59
C GLY A 253 -0.76 1.61 -18.65
N TRP A 254 -1.26 0.38 -18.57
CA TRP A 254 -0.66 -0.70 -17.80
C TRP A 254 0.42 -1.43 -18.58
N TYR A 255 1.52 -1.70 -17.91
CA TYR A 255 2.62 -2.50 -18.40
C TYR A 255 2.97 -3.61 -17.42
N LYS A 256 3.23 -4.82 -17.93
CA LYS A 256 3.90 -5.86 -17.16
C LYS A 256 5.39 -5.68 -17.34
N CYS A 257 6.09 -5.32 -16.27
CA CYS A 257 7.54 -5.17 -16.21
C CYS A 257 8.13 -6.43 -15.60
N SER A 258 9.18 -7.00 -16.20
CA SER A 258 9.84 -8.19 -15.67
C SER A 258 11.35 -8.10 -15.78
N ILE A 259 12.04 -8.74 -14.83
CA ILE A 259 13.46 -9.03 -14.86
C ILE A 259 13.67 -10.52 -14.70
N ASN A 260 14.62 -11.09 -15.45
CA ASN A 260 14.96 -12.50 -15.39
C ASN A 260 16.45 -12.65 -15.09
N GLY A 261 16.78 -13.60 -14.25
CA GLY A 261 18.14 -13.89 -13.83
C GLY A 261 18.33 -15.34 -13.43
N ASN A 262 19.54 -15.68 -12.98
CA ASN A 262 19.87 -17.01 -12.50
C ASN A 262 20.54 -16.94 -11.13
N ARG A 263 20.24 -17.92 -10.28
CA ARG A 263 20.89 -18.15 -8.97
C ARG A 263 21.64 -19.48 -9.00
N VAL A 264 22.93 -19.42 -8.83
CA VAL A 264 23.74 -20.64 -8.65
C VAL A 264 23.63 -21.10 -7.19
N GLY A 265 23.05 -22.28 -7.00
CA GLY A 265 22.72 -22.80 -5.67
C GLY A 265 21.48 -22.13 -5.08
N THR A 266 21.00 -22.65 -3.96
CA THR A 266 19.84 -22.10 -3.25
C THR A 266 20.19 -20.77 -2.59
N GLN A 267 19.56 -19.69 -3.03
CA GLN A 267 19.75 -18.33 -2.52
C GLN A 267 18.42 -17.67 -2.19
N SER A 268 18.49 -16.70 -1.30
CA SER A 268 17.33 -15.84 -0.98
C SER A 268 17.07 -14.85 -2.11
N GLU A 269 15.82 -14.76 -2.54
CA GLU A 269 15.36 -13.84 -3.58
C GLU A 269 14.22 -12.96 -3.06
N ARG A 270 14.14 -11.74 -3.57
CA ARG A 270 13.07 -10.78 -3.29
C ARG A 270 12.65 -10.10 -4.59
N LEU A 271 11.37 -9.83 -4.69
CA LEU A 271 10.85 -8.85 -5.62
C LEU A 271 10.86 -7.50 -4.90
N CYS A 272 11.60 -6.53 -5.44
CA CYS A 272 11.66 -5.20 -4.89
C CYS A 272 11.36 -4.17 -5.99
N VAL A 273 10.41 -3.30 -5.75
CA VAL A 273 10.00 -2.24 -6.68
C VAL A 273 10.26 -0.89 -6.04
N TYR A 274 11.00 -0.06 -6.77
CA TYR A 274 11.24 1.35 -6.45
C TYR A 274 10.41 2.24 -7.38
N SER A 275 9.89 3.33 -6.86
CA SER A 275 9.57 4.50 -7.66
C SER A 275 10.85 5.25 -8.00
N SER A 276 10.94 5.83 -9.18
CA SER A 276 12.09 6.63 -9.61
C SER A 276 11.62 7.93 -10.26
N LEU A 277 12.43 8.99 -10.09
CA LEU A 277 12.14 10.31 -10.62
C LEU A 277 12.58 10.44 -12.09
N ASP A 278 13.70 9.83 -12.44
CA ASP A 278 14.44 10.07 -13.70
C ASP A 278 14.77 8.80 -14.51
N GLY A 279 14.42 7.62 -13.97
CA GLY A 279 14.76 6.33 -14.59
C GLY A 279 16.24 5.94 -14.48
N VAL A 280 17.01 6.61 -13.64
CA VAL A 280 18.44 6.37 -13.42
C VAL A 280 18.75 6.20 -11.93
N SER A 281 18.13 7.03 -11.07
CA SER A 281 18.30 7.01 -9.64
C SER A 281 17.08 6.40 -8.94
N ASP A 282 17.31 5.64 -7.89
CA ASP A 282 16.28 5.10 -6.99
C ASP A 282 16.21 5.82 -5.64
N SER A 283 16.98 6.92 -5.50
CA SER A 283 17.00 7.78 -4.30
C SER A 283 16.79 9.23 -4.71
N TYR A 284 15.77 9.86 -4.14
CA TYR A 284 15.42 11.26 -4.42
C TYR A 284 14.58 11.86 -3.28
N GLN A 285 14.40 13.18 -3.33
CA GLN A 285 13.50 13.90 -2.42
C GLN A 285 12.06 13.68 -2.85
N GLY A 286 11.28 12.96 -2.03
CA GLY A 286 9.85 12.76 -2.26
C GLY A 286 9.02 13.99 -1.87
N ASN A 287 7.78 14.04 -2.34
CA ASN A 287 6.84 15.15 -2.06
C ASN A 287 5.61 14.73 -1.23
N GLY A 288 5.50 13.45 -0.87
CA GLY A 288 4.41 12.92 -0.04
C GLY A 288 3.10 12.61 -0.77
N THR A 289 3.02 12.84 -2.09
CA THR A 289 1.76 12.68 -2.85
C THR A 289 1.92 11.96 -4.18
N SER A 290 3.09 12.06 -4.80
CA SER A 290 3.38 11.44 -6.09
C SER A 290 3.66 9.95 -5.97
N GLY A 291 3.40 9.20 -7.05
CA GLY A 291 3.64 7.77 -7.06
C GLY A 291 3.35 7.09 -8.39
N VAL A 292 3.33 5.78 -8.36
CA VAL A 292 3.01 4.88 -9.47
C VAL A 292 1.92 3.91 -9.04
N TYR A 293 1.10 3.43 -9.98
CA TYR A 293 0.15 2.35 -9.70
C TYR A 293 0.83 1.00 -9.90
N ILE A 294 0.52 0.05 -9.01
CA ILE A 294 1.08 -1.30 -8.99
C ILE A 294 -0.04 -2.34 -8.86
N PHE A 295 0.17 -3.50 -9.47
CA PHE A 295 -0.72 -4.64 -9.41
C PHE A 295 0.05 -5.95 -9.66
N GLY A 296 -0.40 -7.06 -9.08
CA GLY A 296 -0.02 -8.40 -9.49
C GLY A 296 1.48 -8.70 -9.46
N ALA A 297 2.10 -8.63 -8.29
CA ALA A 297 3.51 -9.01 -8.10
C ALA A 297 3.68 -10.53 -8.25
N GLN A 298 4.73 -10.94 -8.97
CA GLN A 298 4.96 -12.34 -9.26
C GLN A 298 6.47 -12.66 -9.22
N LEU A 299 6.84 -13.72 -8.49
CA LEU A 299 8.15 -14.33 -8.50
C LEU A 299 8.01 -15.79 -8.88
N GLU A 300 8.67 -16.18 -9.95
CA GLU A 300 8.61 -17.52 -10.53
C GLU A 300 9.99 -18.12 -10.64
N GLN A 301 10.09 -19.44 -10.51
CA GLN A 301 11.33 -20.18 -10.80
C GLN A 301 11.34 -20.59 -12.28
N LYS A 302 11.52 -19.61 -13.15
CA LYS A 302 11.53 -19.70 -14.62
C LYS A 302 12.48 -18.67 -15.18
N SER A 303 12.96 -18.91 -16.40
CA SER A 303 13.81 -17.97 -17.14
C SER A 303 13.05 -16.80 -17.78
N TYR A 304 11.73 -16.75 -17.65
CA TYR A 304 10.85 -15.69 -18.16
C TYR A 304 9.59 -15.59 -17.31
N ALA A 305 8.94 -14.42 -17.34
CA ALA A 305 7.65 -14.20 -16.68
C ALA A 305 6.53 -14.82 -17.52
N THR A 306 5.75 -15.72 -16.91
CA THR A 306 4.55 -16.30 -17.53
C THR A 306 3.37 -15.33 -17.45
N SER A 307 2.17 -15.74 -17.91
CA SER A 307 0.93 -14.98 -17.67
C SER A 307 0.69 -14.80 -16.17
N TYR A 308 -0.09 -13.78 -15.80
CA TYR A 308 -0.36 -13.48 -14.40
C TYR A 308 -1.05 -14.63 -13.66
N MET A 309 -0.60 -14.88 -12.43
CA MET A 309 -1.14 -15.88 -11.48
C MET A 309 -1.45 -15.16 -10.17
N PRO A 310 -2.73 -14.95 -9.83
CA PRO A 310 -3.14 -14.32 -8.58
C PRO A 310 -2.76 -15.15 -7.34
#